data_c658e013a3a35a152f55e0b9227b64b1
#
_entry.id   c658e013a3a35a152f55e0b9227b64b1
#
_cell.length_a   1.000
_cell.length_b   1.000
_cell.length_c   1.000
_cell.angle_alpha   90.00
_cell.angle_beta   90.00
_cell.angle_gamma   90.00
#
_symmetry.space_group_name_H-M   'P 1'
#
loop_
_entity.id
_entity.type
_entity.pdbx_description
1 polymer ?
#
loop_
_entity_poly.entity_id
_entity_poly.type
_entity_poly.pdbx_seq_one_letter_code
_entity_poly.pdbx_strand_id
1 'polypeptide(L)'
;MNNYFIILASGLSKRFKSNKPKQFSIYKNKQLFEHSLDKAINSKLFKKIILVVKNKKELKKKYTDKVHIINGGKERSDSSLKAINYIKKFNPTNVLIHDGARPNFSNTLLINLIKNLKNSIAVIPTIQSVDSIKYKINNQTYNLDRNNCYLTQTPQAFNFKKLYVLAIKEKNKVKDEATLFINKD
;
A
#
# COMPACT_ATOMS: atom_id res chain seq x y z
N MET A 1 -10.85 -9.58 -14.91
CA MET A 1 -10.59 -8.22 -14.38
C MET A 1 -9.10 -7.90 -14.48
N ASN A 2 -8.74 -6.66 -14.82
CA ASN A 2 -7.35 -6.24 -15.01
C ASN A 2 -6.81 -5.64 -13.69
N ASN A 3 -6.41 -6.52 -12.74
CA ASN A 3 -5.94 -6.11 -11.43
C ASN A 3 -4.42 -5.90 -11.43
N TYR A 4 -3.97 -4.85 -10.70
CA TYR A 4 -2.57 -4.51 -10.51
C TYR A 4 -2.24 -4.43 -9.02
N PHE A 5 -0.99 -4.73 -8.66
CA PHE A 5 -0.52 -4.67 -7.29
C PHE A 5 0.69 -3.74 -7.19
N ILE A 6 0.65 -2.78 -6.29
CA ILE A 6 1.76 -1.85 -6.02
C ILE A 6 2.34 -2.18 -4.65
N ILE A 7 3.65 -2.43 -4.60
CA ILE A 7 4.40 -2.62 -3.35
C ILE A 7 5.29 -1.39 -3.13
N LEU A 8 5.00 -0.65 -2.07
CA LEU A 8 5.77 0.53 -1.68
C LEU A 8 6.94 0.12 -0.77
N ALA A 9 8.14 0.09 -1.30
CA ALA A 9 9.38 -0.29 -0.62
C ALA A 9 10.46 0.81 -0.68
N SER A 10 10.09 2.07 -0.98
CA SER A 10 11.02 3.21 -1.12
C SER A 10 11.25 4.02 0.16
N GLY A 11 10.50 3.75 1.24
CA GLY A 11 10.55 4.51 2.49
C GLY A 11 11.89 4.36 3.21
N LEU A 12 12.34 5.44 3.88
CA LEU A 12 13.60 5.48 4.64
C LEU A 12 13.49 4.83 6.03
N SER A 13 12.30 4.42 6.45
CA SER A 13 12.05 3.78 7.77
C SER A 13 12.63 4.54 8.96
N LYS A 14 12.57 5.89 8.97
CA LYS A 14 13.19 6.78 9.99
C LYS A 14 12.91 6.36 11.44
N ARG A 15 11.73 5.77 11.71
CA ARG A 15 11.34 5.29 13.05
C ARG A 15 11.99 3.97 13.44
N PHE A 16 12.61 3.26 12.52
CA PHE A 16 13.14 1.91 12.76
C PHE A 16 14.57 1.91 13.35
N LYS A 17 15.21 3.07 13.46
CA LYS A 17 16.55 3.28 14.07
C LYS A 17 17.60 2.23 13.61
N SER A 18 17.63 1.87 12.33
CA SER A 18 18.57 0.92 11.75
C SER A 18 19.27 1.53 10.54
N ASN A 19 20.49 1.10 10.27
CA ASN A 19 21.27 1.52 9.09
C ASN A 19 20.65 1.08 7.75
N LYS A 20 19.72 0.11 7.80
CA LYS A 20 18.97 -0.35 6.61
C LYS A 20 17.48 -0.10 6.79
N PRO A 21 16.77 0.38 5.75
CA PRO A 21 15.32 0.54 5.83
C PRO A 21 14.63 -0.80 6.12
N LYS A 22 13.57 -0.78 6.95
CA LYS A 22 12.88 -1.97 7.47
C LYS A 22 12.49 -2.98 6.39
N GLN A 23 12.04 -2.53 5.23
CA GLN A 23 11.61 -3.41 4.13
C GLN A 23 12.74 -4.26 3.55
N PHE A 24 14.01 -3.89 3.79
CA PHE A 24 15.19 -4.64 3.38
C PHE A 24 15.78 -5.51 4.51
N SER A 25 15.17 -5.52 5.70
CA SER A 25 15.55 -6.43 6.77
C SER A 25 15.27 -7.87 6.37
N ILE A 26 16.18 -8.78 6.76
CA ILE A 26 16.06 -10.21 6.46
C ILE A 26 15.12 -10.86 7.47
N TYR A 27 14.16 -11.62 6.97
CA TYR A 27 13.29 -12.49 7.71
C TYR A 27 13.12 -13.81 6.94
N LYS A 28 13.36 -14.96 7.58
CA LYS A 28 13.30 -16.28 6.93
C LYS A 28 14.05 -16.30 5.58
N ASN A 29 15.31 -15.87 5.60
CA ASN A 29 16.24 -15.84 4.45
C ASN A 29 15.83 -14.96 3.26
N LYS A 30 14.83 -14.08 3.41
CA LYS A 30 14.39 -13.11 2.38
C LYS A 30 14.22 -11.72 2.98
N GLN A 31 14.30 -10.69 2.15
CA GLN A 31 13.95 -9.33 2.56
C GLN A 31 12.44 -9.23 2.79
N LEU A 32 12.00 -8.39 3.74
CA LEU A 32 10.57 -8.28 4.09
C LEU A 32 9.68 -8.01 2.88
N PHE A 33 10.09 -7.10 1.98
CA PHE A 33 9.29 -6.81 0.79
C PHE A 33 9.20 -8.00 -0.19
N GLU A 34 10.20 -8.90 -0.21
CA GLU A 34 10.18 -10.08 -1.07
C GLU A 34 9.10 -11.08 -0.65
N HIS A 35 8.80 -11.20 0.65
CA HIS A 35 7.66 -12.00 1.11
C HIS A 35 6.33 -11.47 0.57
N SER A 36 6.15 -10.14 0.54
CA SER A 36 4.95 -9.51 -0.04
C SER A 36 4.91 -9.73 -1.56
N LEU A 37 6.05 -9.63 -2.21
CA LEU A 37 6.19 -9.83 -3.65
C LEU A 37 5.87 -11.27 -4.05
N ASP A 38 6.44 -12.26 -3.34
CA ASP A 38 6.19 -13.67 -3.60
C ASP A 38 4.70 -14.01 -3.43
N LYS A 39 4.04 -13.50 -2.38
CA LYS A 39 2.61 -13.69 -2.18
C LYS A 39 1.78 -13.11 -3.32
N ALA A 40 2.12 -11.90 -3.78
CA ALA A 40 1.44 -11.27 -4.91
C ALA A 40 1.62 -12.06 -6.22
N ILE A 41 2.84 -12.57 -6.49
CA ILE A 41 3.13 -13.39 -7.67
C ILE A 41 2.35 -14.72 -7.60
N ASN A 42 2.46 -15.41 -6.46
CA ASN A 42 1.88 -16.75 -6.28
C ASN A 42 0.35 -16.74 -6.23
N SER A 43 -0.26 -15.61 -5.85
CA SER A 43 -1.73 -15.46 -5.87
C SER A 43 -2.33 -15.60 -7.27
N LYS A 44 -1.56 -15.31 -8.32
CA LYS A 44 -1.98 -15.28 -9.75
C LYS A 44 -3.14 -14.30 -10.02
N LEU A 45 -3.48 -13.42 -9.08
CA LEU A 45 -4.59 -12.47 -9.17
C LEU A 45 -4.27 -11.20 -9.97
N PHE A 46 -2.98 -10.92 -10.20
CA PHE A 46 -2.50 -9.66 -10.76
C PHE A 46 -1.87 -9.85 -12.13
N LYS A 47 -2.24 -8.97 -13.08
CA LYS A 47 -1.64 -8.91 -14.40
C LYS A 47 -0.22 -8.37 -14.35
N LYS A 48 0.01 -7.35 -13.52
CA LYS A 48 1.33 -6.77 -13.25
C LYS A 48 1.46 -6.39 -11.78
N ILE A 49 2.70 -6.43 -11.29
CA ILE A 49 3.10 -6.03 -9.94
C ILE A 49 4.14 -4.93 -10.08
N ILE A 50 3.94 -3.81 -9.40
CA ILE A 50 4.84 -2.67 -9.43
C ILE A 50 5.59 -2.60 -8.11
N LEU A 51 6.88 -2.85 -8.14
CA LEU A 51 7.75 -2.70 -6.98
C LEU A 51 8.37 -1.30 -7.02
N VAL A 52 8.03 -0.49 -6.02
CA VAL A 52 8.53 0.89 -5.89
C VAL A 52 9.66 0.90 -4.87
N VAL A 53 10.86 1.23 -5.29
CA VAL A 53 12.07 1.28 -4.45
C VAL A 53 12.73 2.66 -4.52
N LYS A 54 13.64 2.96 -3.60
CA LYS A 54 14.35 4.24 -3.60
C LYS A 54 15.20 4.39 -4.86
N ASN A 55 15.98 3.37 -5.19
CA ASN A 55 16.82 3.33 -6.38
C ASN A 55 16.76 1.92 -6.99
N LYS A 56 16.16 1.79 -8.17
CA LYS A 56 16.01 0.52 -8.87
C LYS A 56 17.35 -0.11 -9.32
N LYS A 57 18.39 0.69 -9.49
CA LYS A 57 19.73 0.21 -9.88
C LYS A 57 20.40 -0.60 -8.76
N GLU A 58 19.99 -0.41 -7.50
CA GLU A 58 20.51 -1.15 -6.35
C GLU A 58 19.92 -2.57 -6.22
N LEU A 59 18.81 -2.85 -6.91
CA LEU A 59 18.22 -4.19 -6.97
C LEU A 59 18.89 -5.03 -8.05
N LYS A 60 19.85 -5.85 -7.65
CA LYS A 60 20.58 -6.76 -8.56
C LYS A 60 19.73 -7.97 -9.01
N LYS A 61 18.70 -8.32 -8.27
CA LYS A 61 17.86 -9.48 -8.52
C LYS A 61 16.88 -9.21 -9.66
N LYS A 62 16.82 -10.12 -10.63
CA LYS A 62 15.78 -10.15 -11.66
C LYS A 62 14.55 -10.88 -11.10
N TYR A 63 13.39 -10.32 -11.34
CA TYR A 63 12.09 -10.92 -11.03
C TYR A 63 11.39 -11.34 -12.32
N THR A 64 10.22 -11.96 -12.20
CA THR A 64 9.42 -12.37 -13.37
C THR A 64 9.00 -11.16 -14.22
N ASP A 65 8.68 -11.35 -15.49
CA ASP A 65 8.24 -10.29 -16.42
C ASP A 65 6.96 -9.55 -15.97
N LYS A 66 6.26 -10.13 -14.99
CA LYS A 66 5.10 -9.48 -14.36
C LYS A 66 5.50 -8.37 -13.39
N VAL A 67 6.77 -8.34 -12.92
CA VAL A 67 7.24 -7.38 -11.92
C VAL A 67 7.96 -6.23 -12.60
N HIS A 68 7.39 -5.04 -12.47
CA HIS A 68 7.99 -3.80 -12.95
C HIS A 68 8.58 -3.02 -11.77
N ILE A 69 9.86 -2.69 -11.85
CA ILE A 69 10.55 -1.94 -10.79
C ILE A 69 10.66 -0.48 -11.20
N ILE A 70 10.22 0.42 -10.32
CA ILE A 70 10.31 1.87 -10.54
C ILE A 70 10.94 2.59 -9.35
N ASN A 71 11.49 3.76 -9.60
CA ASN A 71 11.98 4.64 -8.55
C ASN A 71 10.83 5.34 -7.84
N GLY A 72 10.85 5.32 -6.52
CA GLY A 72 9.92 6.08 -5.68
C GLY A 72 10.19 7.60 -5.66
N GLY A 73 9.44 8.30 -4.82
CA GLY A 73 9.60 9.72 -4.54
C GLY A 73 10.30 9.96 -3.19
N LYS A 74 10.25 11.22 -2.74
CA LYS A 74 10.81 11.63 -1.44
C LYS A 74 10.02 11.04 -0.28
N GLU A 75 8.70 11.02 -0.41
CA GLU A 75 7.76 10.51 0.58
C GLU A 75 6.96 9.31 0.07
N ARG A 76 6.18 8.68 0.98
CA ARG A 76 5.29 7.56 0.63
C ARG A 76 4.25 7.97 -0.40
N SER A 77 3.61 9.13 -0.22
CA SER A 77 2.63 9.69 -1.15
C SER A 77 3.21 9.92 -2.55
N ASP A 78 4.42 10.49 -2.65
CA ASP A 78 5.10 10.67 -3.93
C ASP A 78 5.37 9.35 -4.63
N SER A 79 5.78 8.34 -3.86
CA SER A 79 6.07 7.00 -4.37
C SER A 79 4.82 6.32 -4.90
N SER A 80 3.72 6.46 -4.17
CA SER A 80 2.41 5.95 -4.58
C SER A 80 1.91 6.65 -5.85
N LEU A 81 1.95 7.98 -5.88
CA LEU A 81 1.52 8.77 -7.05
C LEU A 81 2.34 8.43 -8.30
N LYS A 82 3.66 8.24 -8.16
CA LYS A 82 4.50 7.78 -9.28
C LYS A 82 4.07 6.41 -9.80
N ALA A 83 3.73 5.48 -8.90
CA ALA A 83 3.26 4.16 -9.31
C ALA A 83 1.88 4.20 -9.97
N ILE A 84 0.94 4.99 -9.43
CA ILE A 84 -0.38 5.22 -10.00
C ILE A 84 -0.25 5.81 -11.42
N ASN A 85 0.59 6.83 -11.60
CA ASN A 85 0.86 7.41 -12.92
C ASN A 85 1.50 6.40 -13.88
N TYR A 86 2.43 5.58 -13.39
CA TYR A 86 3.10 4.58 -14.20
C TYR A 86 2.14 3.53 -14.77
N ILE A 87 1.19 3.06 -13.95
CA ILE A 87 0.24 2.01 -14.37
C ILE A 87 -0.90 2.53 -15.25
N LYS A 88 -1.14 3.84 -15.32
CA LYS A 88 -2.18 4.44 -16.17
C LYS A 88 -2.14 3.95 -17.61
N LYS A 89 -0.94 3.85 -18.19
CA LYS A 89 -0.73 3.39 -19.57
C LYS A 89 -1.21 1.96 -19.86
N PHE A 90 -1.41 1.15 -18.81
CA PHE A 90 -1.88 -0.23 -18.93
C PHE A 90 -3.40 -0.37 -18.73
N ASN A 91 -4.09 0.74 -18.46
CA ASN A 91 -5.53 0.81 -18.24
C ASN A 91 -6.06 -0.25 -17.25
N PRO A 92 -5.56 -0.29 -15.98
CA PRO A 92 -6.03 -1.25 -15.00
C PRO A 92 -7.50 -1.00 -14.62
N THR A 93 -8.22 -2.07 -14.28
CA THR A 93 -9.56 -1.97 -13.68
C THR A 93 -9.43 -1.63 -12.20
N ASN A 94 -8.61 -2.41 -11.50
CA ASN A 94 -8.39 -2.27 -10.06
C ASN A 94 -6.90 -2.22 -9.74
N VAL A 95 -6.58 -1.57 -8.63
CA VAL A 95 -5.24 -1.55 -8.07
C VAL A 95 -5.29 -1.80 -6.57
N LEU A 96 -4.35 -2.63 -6.09
CA LEU A 96 -4.10 -2.81 -4.67
C LEU A 96 -2.76 -2.16 -4.33
N ILE A 97 -2.71 -1.38 -3.24
CA ILE A 97 -1.51 -0.69 -2.77
C ILE A 97 -1.11 -1.24 -1.41
N HIS A 98 0.15 -1.61 -1.28
CA HIS A 98 0.67 -2.34 -0.13
C HIS A 98 2.01 -1.79 0.36
N ASP A 99 2.16 -1.70 1.67
CA ASP A 99 3.42 -1.35 2.32
C ASP A 99 4.37 -2.56 2.33
N GLY A 100 5.51 -2.50 1.64
CA GLY A 100 6.44 -3.62 1.48
C GLY A 100 7.05 -4.17 2.78
N ALA A 101 6.96 -3.42 3.88
CA ALA A 101 7.42 -3.86 5.20
C ALA A 101 6.33 -4.60 6.02
N ARG A 102 5.19 -4.97 5.44
CA ARG A 102 4.07 -5.67 6.09
C ARG A 102 3.76 -7.01 5.43
N PRO A 103 4.61 -8.03 5.54
CA PRO A 103 4.46 -9.28 4.78
C PRO A 103 3.29 -10.16 5.23
N ASN A 104 2.61 -9.82 6.33
CA ASN A 104 1.61 -10.69 6.95
C ASN A 104 0.20 -10.41 6.43
N PHE A 105 -0.07 -10.76 5.19
CA PHE A 105 -1.42 -10.82 4.61
C PHE A 105 -1.66 -12.19 3.95
N SER A 106 -2.92 -12.60 3.86
CA SER A 106 -3.32 -13.89 3.28
C SER A 106 -3.78 -13.75 1.82
N ASN A 107 -3.77 -14.86 1.09
CA ASN A 107 -4.38 -14.90 -0.24
C ASN A 107 -5.90 -14.69 -0.18
N THR A 108 -6.55 -15.20 0.86
CA THR A 108 -7.99 -14.97 1.13
C THR A 108 -8.30 -13.48 1.26
N LEU A 109 -7.44 -12.70 1.93
CA LEU A 109 -7.62 -11.25 2.01
C LEU A 109 -7.57 -10.61 0.62
N LEU A 110 -6.61 -10.98 -0.24
CA LEU A 110 -6.52 -10.45 -1.60
C LEU A 110 -7.78 -10.74 -2.42
N ILE A 111 -8.29 -11.97 -2.34
CA ILE A 111 -9.52 -12.38 -3.02
C ILE A 111 -10.71 -11.56 -2.52
N ASN A 112 -10.86 -11.41 -1.21
CA ASN A 112 -11.96 -10.66 -0.61
C ASN A 112 -11.92 -9.18 -0.99
N LEU A 113 -10.74 -8.55 -0.99
CA LEU A 113 -10.57 -7.17 -1.42
C LEU A 113 -11.02 -6.97 -2.87
N ILE A 114 -10.58 -7.85 -3.78
CA ILE A 114 -10.95 -7.78 -5.21
C ILE A 114 -12.45 -8.06 -5.41
N LYS A 115 -13.00 -9.02 -4.66
CA LYS A 115 -14.44 -9.36 -4.72
C LYS A 115 -15.31 -8.18 -4.33
N ASN A 116 -14.98 -7.51 -3.23
CA ASN A 116 -15.75 -6.38 -2.73
C ASN A 116 -15.66 -5.11 -3.60
N LEU A 117 -14.58 -4.96 -4.40
CA LEU A 117 -14.49 -3.89 -5.41
C LEU A 117 -15.53 -3.97 -6.53
N LYS A 118 -16.30 -5.07 -6.63
CA LYS A 118 -17.42 -5.16 -7.59
C LYS A 118 -18.53 -4.18 -7.21
N ASN A 119 -18.73 -3.94 -5.91
CA ASN A 119 -19.82 -3.13 -5.36
C ASN A 119 -19.30 -1.86 -4.65
N SER A 120 -17.99 -1.61 -4.66
CA SER A 120 -17.36 -0.48 -3.95
C SER A 120 -16.24 0.13 -4.78
N ILE A 121 -16.01 1.42 -4.61
CA ILE A 121 -14.90 2.12 -5.28
C ILE A 121 -13.57 2.00 -4.53
N ALA A 122 -13.62 1.72 -3.22
CA ALA A 122 -12.49 1.47 -2.36
C ALA A 122 -12.84 0.42 -1.30
N VAL A 123 -11.90 -0.47 -0.99
CA VAL A 123 -12.04 -1.51 0.05
C VAL A 123 -10.77 -1.52 0.89
N ILE A 124 -10.91 -1.18 2.16
CA ILE A 124 -9.78 -0.97 3.08
C ILE A 124 -9.91 -1.99 4.21
N PRO A 125 -8.92 -2.87 4.40
CA PRO A 125 -8.91 -3.76 5.56
C PRO A 125 -8.59 -2.96 6.82
N THR A 126 -9.31 -3.25 7.89
CA THR A 126 -9.13 -2.60 9.18
C THR A 126 -9.03 -3.62 10.30
N ILE A 127 -8.41 -3.21 11.39
CA ILE A 127 -8.43 -3.92 12.68
C ILE A 127 -9.02 -2.96 13.69
N GLN A 128 -10.00 -3.40 14.46
CA GLN A 128 -10.52 -2.63 15.58
C GLN A 128 -9.47 -2.50 16.68
N SER A 129 -9.37 -1.35 17.30
CA SER A 129 -8.43 -1.16 18.40
C SER A 129 -8.90 -1.93 19.64
N VAL A 130 -8.01 -2.76 20.19
CA VAL A 130 -8.23 -3.46 21.47
C VAL A 130 -7.77 -2.58 22.65
N ASP A 131 -6.83 -1.67 22.42
CA ASP A 131 -6.26 -0.78 23.42
C ASP A 131 -7.11 0.48 23.60
N SER A 132 -7.03 1.09 24.78
CA SER A 132 -7.60 2.42 25.03
C SER A 132 -6.86 3.48 24.23
N ILE A 133 -7.57 4.26 23.42
CA ILE A 133 -6.96 5.32 22.60
C ILE A 133 -7.14 6.66 23.27
N LYS A 134 -6.03 7.37 23.43
CA LYS A 134 -5.97 8.76 23.88
C LYS A 134 -5.54 9.63 22.71
N TYR A 135 -6.19 10.78 22.54
CA TYR A 135 -5.68 11.79 21.62
C TYR A 135 -5.47 13.10 22.35
N LYS A 136 -4.49 13.88 21.91
CA LYS A 136 -4.08 15.13 22.57
C LYS A 136 -4.28 16.30 21.63
N ILE A 137 -5.01 17.32 22.11
CA ILE A 137 -5.20 18.60 21.44
C ILE A 137 -4.92 19.72 22.47
N ASN A 138 -4.13 20.72 22.10
CA ASN A 138 -3.84 21.90 22.93
C ASN A 138 -3.46 21.55 24.39
N ASN A 139 -2.58 20.56 24.58
CA ASN A 139 -2.15 20.03 25.87
C ASN A 139 -3.24 19.30 26.71
N GLN A 140 -4.46 19.22 26.25
CA GLN A 140 -5.52 18.42 26.87
C GLN A 140 -5.57 17.01 26.26
N THR A 141 -5.86 16.01 27.11
CA THR A 141 -5.93 14.61 26.71
C THR A 141 -7.39 14.14 26.75
N TYR A 142 -7.86 13.56 25.67
CA TYR A 142 -9.21 13.07 25.50
C TYR A 142 -9.22 11.56 25.26
N ASN A 143 -10.27 10.89 25.69
CA ASN A 143 -10.54 9.50 25.34
C ASN A 143 -11.24 9.42 23.99
N LEU A 144 -10.81 8.48 23.14
CA LEU A 144 -11.60 8.03 22.00
C LEU A 144 -12.30 6.72 22.36
N ASP A 145 -13.56 6.59 21.99
CA ASP A 145 -14.23 5.31 22.08
C ASP A 145 -13.56 4.33 21.09
N ARG A 146 -12.89 3.32 21.64
CA ARG A 146 -12.18 2.30 20.83
C ARG A 146 -13.11 1.52 19.91
N ASN A 147 -14.40 1.43 20.23
CA ASN A 147 -15.37 0.72 19.41
C ASN A 147 -15.57 1.41 18.05
N ASN A 148 -15.31 2.72 17.99
CA ASN A 148 -15.37 3.54 16.79
C ASN A 148 -13.99 3.81 16.16
N CYS A 149 -12.91 3.19 16.68
CA CYS A 149 -11.56 3.38 16.20
C CYS A 149 -11.05 2.18 15.40
N TYR A 150 -10.71 2.41 14.15
CA TYR A 150 -10.23 1.39 13.23
C TYR A 150 -8.81 1.68 12.76
N LEU A 151 -7.93 0.71 12.91
CA LEU A 151 -6.54 0.78 12.44
C LEU A 151 -6.48 0.27 11.00
N THR A 152 -6.27 1.16 10.05
CA THR A 152 -6.16 0.82 8.64
C THR A 152 -4.96 -0.06 8.37
N GLN A 153 -5.17 -1.12 7.59
CA GLN A 153 -4.15 -2.07 7.18
C GLN A 153 -3.89 -1.97 5.66
N THR A 154 -2.94 -2.75 5.18
CA THR A 154 -2.66 -2.92 3.75
C THR A 154 -2.56 -4.42 3.44
N PRO A 155 -2.89 -4.85 2.19
CA PRO A 155 -3.18 -4.06 0.98
C PRO A 155 -4.52 -3.32 1.03
N GLN A 156 -4.55 -2.09 0.50
CA GLN A 156 -5.76 -1.31 0.26
C GLN A 156 -6.16 -1.43 -1.21
N ALA A 157 -7.43 -1.66 -1.50
CA ALA A 157 -7.90 -1.94 -2.84
C ALA A 157 -8.81 -0.82 -3.37
N PHE A 158 -8.63 -0.45 -4.65
CA PHE A 158 -9.30 0.68 -5.26
C PHE A 158 -9.72 0.39 -6.70
N ASN A 159 -10.87 0.93 -7.12
CA ASN A 159 -11.15 1.17 -8.52
C ASN A 159 -10.10 2.16 -9.07
N PHE A 160 -9.38 1.76 -10.09
CA PHE A 160 -8.23 2.55 -10.56
C PHE A 160 -8.64 3.93 -11.09
N LYS A 161 -9.70 4.01 -11.88
CA LYS A 161 -10.14 5.28 -12.49
C LYS A 161 -10.49 6.31 -11.40
N LYS A 162 -11.22 5.89 -10.36
CA LYS A 162 -11.60 6.76 -9.25
C LYS A 162 -10.38 7.17 -8.43
N LEU A 163 -9.50 6.22 -8.08
CA LEU A 163 -8.25 6.52 -7.38
C LEU A 163 -7.38 7.51 -8.17
N TYR A 164 -7.22 7.30 -9.48
CA TYR A 164 -6.38 8.16 -10.32
C TYR A 164 -6.85 9.61 -10.29
N VAL A 165 -8.15 9.85 -10.48
CA VAL A 165 -8.73 11.22 -10.48
C VAL A 165 -8.48 11.88 -9.12
N LEU A 166 -8.76 11.19 -8.01
CA LEU A 166 -8.58 11.74 -6.67
C LEU A 166 -7.10 11.99 -6.34
N ALA A 167 -6.21 11.05 -6.67
CA ALA A 167 -4.78 11.18 -6.40
C ALA A 167 -4.13 12.34 -7.16
N ILE A 168 -4.56 12.61 -8.40
CA ILE A 168 -4.07 13.77 -9.17
C ILE A 168 -4.59 15.08 -8.59
N LYS A 169 -5.87 15.14 -8.17
CA LYS A 169 -6.48 16.35 -7.58
C LYS A 169 -5.80 16.74 -6.27
N GLU A 170 -5.55 15.76 -5.39
CA GLU A 170 -5.07 16.00 -4.01
C GLU A 170 -3.54 16.02 -3.86
N LYS A 171 -2.79 15.89 -4.93
CA LYS A 171 -1.30 15.85 -5.01
C LYS A 171 -0.58 15.96 -3.66
N ASN A 172 0.05 14.87 -3.21
CA ASN A 172 0.96 14.83 -2.05
C ASN A 172 0.40 15.24 -0.66
N LYS A 173 -0.91 15.49 -0.54
CA LYS A 173 -1.53 15.91 0.72
C LYS A 173 -2.00 14.75 1.62
N VAL A 174 -1.98 13.52 1.13
CA VAL A 174 -2.56 12.37 1.83
C VAL A 174 -1.50 11.43 2.40
N LYS A 175 -1.70 10.97 3.63
CA LYS A 175 -0.80 10.02 4.29
C LYS A 175 -0.96 8.58 3.75
N ASP A 176 -2.17 8.22 3.35
CA ASP A 176 -2.49 6.97 2.65
C ASP A 176 -3.65 7.20 1.66
N GLU A 177 -3.86 6.25 0.76
CA GLU A 177 -4.83 6.39 -0.32
C GLU A 177 -6.28 6.26 0.17
N ALA A 178 -6.52 5.59 1.29
CA ALA A 178 -7.86 5.50 1.91
C ALA A 178 -8.40 6.88 2.26
N THR A 179 -7.54 7.80 2.71
CA THR A 179 -7.92 9.18 3.04
C THR A 179 -8.56 9.92 1.87
N LEU A 180 -8.25 9.54 0.61
CA LEU A 180 -8.85 10.13 -0.58
C LEU A 180 -10.36 9.85 -0.71
N PHE A 181 -10.85 8.84 -0.01
CA PHE A 181 -12.23 8.34 -0.09
C PHE A 181 -13.05 8.59 1.17
N ILE A 182 -12.43 9.14 2.22
CA ILE A 182 -13.11 9.49 3.46
C ILE A 182 -13.78 10.88 3.30
N ASN A 183 -15.02 11.03 3.79
CA ASN A 183 -15.79 12.28 3.75
C ASN A 183 -15.95 12.87 2.34
N LYS A 184 -16.14 12.02 1.35
CA LYS A 184 -16.54 12.43 0.01
C LYS A 184 -17.90 11.82 -0.28
N ASP A 185 -18.89 12.69 -0.13
CA ASP A 185 -20.27 12.46 -0.58
C ASP A 185 -20.30 12.25 -2.10
#